data_d924d6744affc4317a8535d7ccc64237
#
_entry.id   d924d6744affc4317a8535d7ccc64237
#
_cell.length_a   1.000
_cell.length_b   1.000
_cell.length_c   1.000
_cell.angle_alpha   90.00
_cell.angle_beta   90.00
_cell.angle_gamma   90.00
#
_symmetry.space_group_name_H-M   'P 1'
#
loop_
_entity.id
_entity.type
_entity.pdbx_description
1 polymer ?
#
loop_
_entity_poly.entity_id
_entity_poly.type
_entity_poly.pdbx_seq_one_letter_code
_entity_poly.pdbx_strand_id
1 'polypeptide(L)'
;MACNLYNNNGFGCGGCTHFVRTNSITLTGGVLVLDIPVPQEVLSNGKKICICLAQAIQDGVTSTDTVAITINGGATQYVLRTKCGNNVHADQLRSRKVYHTYLATDTGTFVVSSCELCSTGFNYPTITV
;
A
#
# COMPACT_ATOMS: atom_id res chain seq x y z
N MET A 1 -18.31 1.63 5.56
CA MET A 1 -17.44 2.12 4.52
C MET A 1 -16.03 2.24 4.97
N ALA A 2 -15.23 1.34 4.53
CA ALA A 2 -13.87 1.32 5.01
C ALA A 2 -13.03 2.48 4.51
N CYS A 3 -13.30 2.97 3.32
CA CYS A 3 -12.54 4.06 2.76
C CYS A 3 -13.10 5.42 3.19
N ASN A 4 -13.34 5.55 4.45
CA ASN A 4 -13.90 6.77 5.00
C ASN A 4 -12.79 7.62 5.58
N LEU A 5 -12.62 8.81 5.06
CA LEU A 5 -11.57 9.70 5.48
C LEU A 5 -11.68 10.09 6.94
N TYR A 6 -12.88 10.23 7.43
CA TYR A 6 -13.06 10.62 8.83
C TYR A 6 -12.54 9.60 9.79
N ASN A 7 -12.71 8.33 9.46
CA ASN A 7 -12.22 7.30 10.35
C ASN A 7 -10.72 7.35 10.47
N ASN A 8 -10.06 7.73 9.40
CA ASN A 8 -8.61 7.80 9.44
C ASN A 8 -8.12 8.97 10.24
N ASN A 9 -8.85 10.05 10.20
CA ASN A 9 -8.47 11.22 10.95
C ASN A 9 -8.46 10.94 12.43
N GLY A 10 -9.37 10.11 12.87
CA GLY A 10 -9.50 9.85 14.27
C GLY A 10 -8.31 9.15 14.86
N PHE A 11 -7.49 8.58 14.05
CA PHE A 11 -6.35 7.85 14.58
C PHE A 11 -5.06 8.58 14.51
N GLY A 12 -5.13 9.82 14.18
CA GLY A 12 -3.90 10.54 14.18
C GLY A 12 -2.90 9.92 13.27
N CYS A 13 -3.33 9.47 12.15
CA CYS A 13 -2.41 9.06 11.20
C CYS A 13 -1.42 10.12 10.99
N GLY A 14 -1.78 11.25 11.43
CA GLY A 14 -0.82 12.28 11.62
C GLY A 14 0.01 12.69 10.45
N GLY A 15 0.18 11.90 9.56
CA GLY A 15 1.04 12.22 8.48
C GLY A 15 0.40 12.09 7.13
N CYS A 16 -0.88 11.86 7.12
CA CYS A 16 -1.58 11.62 5.89
C CYS A 16 -1.91 12.92 5.22
N THR A 17 -1.00 13.43 4.45
CA THR A 17 -1.21 14.70 3.78
C THR A 17 -1.95 14.55 2.47
N HIS A 18 -2.05 13.35 1.97
CA HIS A 18 -2.75 13.08 0.73
C HIS A 18 -3.45 11.74 0.83
N PHE A 19 -4.77 11.74 0.63
CA PHE A 19 -5.58 10.55 0.73
C PHE A 19 -6.13 10.20 -0.65
N VAL A 20 -5.92 8.98 -1.09
CA VAL A 20 -6.41 8.53 -2.38
C VAL A 20 -7.09 7.16 -2.27
N ARG A 21 -7.99 6.90 -3.19
CA ARG A 21 -8.56 5.57 -3.39
C ARG A 21 -7.96 5.00 -4.65
N THR A 22 -7.74 3.70 -4.66
CA THR A 22 -7.22 3.06 -5.86
C THR A 22 -8.20 3.23 -7.02
N ASN A 23 -7.67 3.47 -8.21
CA ASN A 23 -8.47 3.47 -9.43
C ASN A 23 -8.78 2.06 -9.88
N SER A 24 -7.83 1.17 -9.68
CA SER A 24 -7.97 -0.24 -10.06
C SER A 24 -7.00 -1.09 -9.27
N ILE A 25 -7.33 -2.35 -9.11
CA ILE A 25 -6.49 -3.35 -8.48
C ILE A 25 -6.48 -4.54 -9.43
N THR A 26 -5.31 -4.86 -9.97
CA THR A 26 -5.19 -5.88 -11.02
C THR A 26 -4.03 -6.83 -10.71
N LEU A 27 -4.28 -8.12 -10.81
CA LEU A 27 -3.23 -9.12 -10.65
C LEU A 27 -2.71 -9.48 -12.05
N THR A 28 -1.44 -9.23 -12.28
CA THR A 28 -0.83 -9.47 -13.57
C THR A 28 0.57 -10.04 -13.37
N GLY A 29 0.77 -11.25 -13.88
CA GLY A 29 2.10 -11.84 -13.85
C GLY A 29 2.75 -11.95 -12.48
N GLY A 30 1.97 -12.27 -11.46
CA GLY A 30 2.51 -12.43 -10.12
C GLY A 30 2.66 -11.12 -9.37
N VAL A 31 2.11 -10.03 -9.89
CA VAL A 31 2.17 -8.72 -9.26
C VAL A 31 0.77 -8.16 -9.14
N LEU A 32 0.39 -7.80 -7.93
CA LEU A 32 -0.87 -7.10 -7.71
C LEU A 32 -0.60 -5.61 -7.88
N VAL A 33 -1.17 -5.02 -8.90
CA VAL A 33 -0.92 -3.62 -9.25
C VAL A 33 -2.05 -2.76 -8.71
N LEU A 34 -1.69 -1.76 -7.91
CA LEU A 34 -2.61 -0.79 -7.35
C LEU A 34 -2.38 0.53 -8.07
N ASP A 35 -3.35 0.97 -8.85
CA ASP A 35 -3.22 2.25 -9.54
C ASP A 35 -3.85 3.34 -8.70
N ILE A 36 -3.14 4.43 -8.49
CA ILE A 36 -3.63 5.52 -7.66
C ILE A 36 -3.63 6.84 -8.43
N PRO A 37 -4.63 7.70 -8.17
CA PRO A 37 -4.72 9.00 -8.83
C PRO A 37 -3.98 10.07 -8.03
N VAL A 38 -2.74 10.32 -8.36
CA VAL A 38 -1.95 11.32 -7.65
C VAL A 38 -1.44 12.35 -8.63
N PRO A 39 -1.68 13.63 -8.39
CA PRO A 39 -1.12 14.67 -9.26
C PRO A 39 0.40 14.61 -9.26
N GLN A 40 0.98 14.84 -10.41
CA GLN A 40 2.43 14.75 -10.57
C GLN A 40 3.16 15.68 -9.61
N GLU A 41 2.61 16.85 -9.37
CA GLU A 41 3.28 17.83 -8.51
C GLU A 41 3.28 17.43 -7.04
N VAL A 42 2.52 16.43 -6.67
CA VAL A 42 2.49 15.96 -5.28
C VAL A 42 3.61 14.95 -5.03
N LEU A 43 4.15 14.38 -6.09
CA LEU A 43 5.15 13.33 -5.96
C LEU A 43 6.50 13.92 -5.58
N SER A 44 6.94 13.59 -4.39
CA SER A 44 8.27 13.98 -3.93
C SER A 44 8.75 12.96 -2.93
N ASN A 45 10.05 12.92 -2.73
CA ASN A 45 10.62 11.95 -1.80
C ASN A 45 10.10 12.20 -0.39
N GLY A 46 9.64 11.14 0.24
CA GLY A 46 9.10 11.24 1.59
C GLY A 46 7.65 11.66 1.67
N LYS A 47 7.01 11.93 0.54
CA LYS A 47 5.61 12.34 0.55
C LYS A 47 4.73 11.24 1.11
N LYS A 48 3.93 11.58 2.10
CA LYS A 48 3.04 10.63 2.75
C LYS A 48 1.72 10.57 2.01
N ILE A 49 1.32 9.37 1.63
CA ILE A 49 0.10 9.14 0.87
C ILE A 49 -0.65 7.99 1.53
N CYS A 50 -1.89 8.25 1.90
CA CYS A 50 -2.75 7.22 2.45
C CYS A 50 -3.57 6.62 1.31
N ILE A 51 -3.47 5.32 1.14
CA ILE A 51 -4.09 4.62 0.03
C ILE A 51 -5.19 3.71 0.54
N CYS A 52 -6.41 3.95 0.08
CA CYS A 52 -7.52 3.05 0.36
C CYS A 52 -7.71 2.11 -0.82
N LEU A 53 -7.73 0.81 -0.56
CA LEU A 53 -7.99 -0.18 -1.58
C LEU A 53 -9.49 -0.25 -1.82
N ALA A 54 -9.94 0.47 -2.84
CA ALA A 54 -11.37 0.67 -3.07
C ALA A 54 -12.03 -0.48 -3.81
N GLN A 55 -11.27 -1.29 -4.53
CA GLN A 55 -11.81 -2.42 -5.29
C GLN A 55 -11.54 -3.72 -4.55
N ALA A 56 -12.26 -4.75 -4.92
CA ALA A 56 -12.01 -6.07 -4.37
C ALA A 56 -10.67 -6.61 -4.88
N ILE A 57 -9.98 -7.33 -4.01
CA ILE A 57 -8.76 -8.01 -4.40
C ILE A 57 -9.16 -9.32 -5.06
N GLN A 58 -8.57 -9.61 -6.21
CA GLN A 58 -8.94 -10.78 -6.98
C GLN A 58 -8.62 -12.06 -6.23
N ASP A 59 -9.45 -13.06 -6.44
CA ASP A 59 -9.14 -14.41 -5.95
C ASP A 59 -7.89 -14.88 -6.66
N GLY A 60 -7.13 -15.72 -6.00
CA GLY A 60 -5.94 -16.26 -6.62
C GLY A 60 -4.66 -15.55 -6.24
N VAL A 61 -4.73 -14.45 -5.48
CA VAL A 61 -3.49 -13.87 -4.94
C VAL A 61 -2.90 -14.81 -3.91
N THR A 62 -1.59 -14.89 -3.90
CA THR A 62 -0.89 -15.80 -3.00
C THR A 62 0.20 -15.06 -2.26
N SER A 63 0.84 -15.78 -1.34
CA SER A 63 1.95 -15.20 -0.58
C SER A 63 3.20 -14.96 -1.42
N THR A 64 3.25 -15.48 -2.63
CA THR A 64 4.38 -15.24 -3.52
C THR A 64 4.17 -14.04 -4.44
N ASP A 65 2.93 -13.55 -4.54
CA ASP A 65 2.65 -12.39 -5.37
C ASP A 65 3.10 -11.14 -4.64
N THR A 66 3.77 -10.25 -5.37
CA THR A 66 4.20 -8.98 -4.78
C THR A 66 3.19 -7.90 -5.13
N VAL A 67 3.45 -6.68 -4.64
CA VAL A 67 2.55 -5.56 -4.84
C VAL A 67 3.32 -4.40 -5.44
N ALA A 68 2.73 -3.76 -6.42
CA ALA A 68 3.31 -2.57 -7.01
C ALA A 68 2.25 -1.48 -7.12
N ILE A 69 2.69 -0.25 -7.13
CA ILE A 69 1.82 0.91 -7.26
C ILE A 69 2.15 1.63 -8.55
N THR A 70 1.12 1.97 -9.32
CA THR A 70 1.28 2.83 -10.49
C THR A 70 0.54 4.12 -10.24
N ILE A 71 1.00 5.18 -10.90
CA ILE A 71 0.43 6.51 -10.74
C ILE A 71 -0.31 6.88 -12.02
N ASN A 72 -1.61 7.12 -11.90
CA ASN A 72 -2.44 7.57 -13.01
C ASN A 72 -2.30 6.70 -14.25
N GLY A 73 -2.23 5.39 -14.05
CA GLY A 73 -2.12 4.46 -15.17
C GLY A 73 -0.77 4.45 -15.84
N GLY A 74 0.24 5.01 -15.20
CA GLY A 74 1.58 5.08 -15.79
C GLY A 74 2.27 3.74 -15.86
N ALA A 75 3.35 3.68 -16.62
CA ALA A 75 4.09 2.44 -16.83
C ALA A 75 5.04 2.11 -15.69
N THR A 76 5.42 3.09 -14.90
CA THR A 76 6.36 2.87 -13.81
C THR A 76 5.66 2.14 -12.67
N GLN A 77 6.26 1.06 -12.21
CA GLN A 77 5.76 0.31 -11.08
C GLN A 77 6.66 0.54 -9.87
N TYR A 78 6.08 1.08 -8.81
CA TYR A 78 6.80 1.31 -7.57
C TYR A 78 6.49 0.13 -6.65
N VAL A 79 7.49 -0.65 -6.31
CA VAL A 79 7.29 -1.80 -5.43
C VAL A 79 6.82 -1.33 -4.07
N LEU A 80 5.87 -2.03 -3.48
CA LEU A 80 5.39 -1.71 -2.15
C LEU A 80 6.17 -2.54 -1.13
N ARG A 81 6.79 -1.85 -0.16
CA ARG A 81 7.59 -2.50 0.87
C ARG A 81 7.10 -2.11 2.24
N THR A 82 7.45 -2.93 3.22
CA THR A 82 7.22 -2.57 4.61
C THR A 82 8.37 -1.70 5.09
N LYS A 83 8.15 -0.98 6.18
CA LYS A 83 9.23 -0.17 6.75
C LYS A 83 10.36 -1.05 7.30
N CYS A 84 10.12 -2.33 7.45
CA CYS A 84 11.16 -3.28 7.86
C CYS A 84 12.03 -3.72 6.68
N GLY A 85 11.73 -3.26 5.48
CA GLY A 85 12.56 -3.55 4.31
C GLY A 85 12.14 -4.73 3.48
N ASN A 86 11.04 -5.38 3.83
CA ASN A 86 10.54 -6.55 3.10
C ASN A 86 9.49 -6.13 2.08
N ASN A 87 9.38 -6.88 1.00
CA ASN A 87 8.29 -6.66 0.05
C ASN A 87 6.97 -7.04 0.70
N VAL A 88 5.94 -6.26 0.41
CA VAL A 88 4.59 -6.61 0.82
C VAL A 88 4.09 -7.69 -0.13
N HIS A 89 3.49 -8.73 0.43
CA HIS A 89 2.89 -9.79 -0.36
C HIS A 89 1.42 -9.50 -0.57
N ALA A 90 0.91 -9.87 -1.73
CA ALA A 90 -0.45 -9.52 -2.11
C ALA A 90 -1.49 -10.04 -1.13
N ASP A 91 -1.27 -11.22 -0.56
CA ASP A 91 -2.23 -11.81 0.35
C ASP A 91 -2.26 -11.14 1.73
N GLN A 92 -1.34 -10.21 1.98
CA GLN A 92 -1.36 -9.44 3.23
C GLN A 92 -2.31 -8.25 3.17
N LEU A 93 -2.77 -7.90 1.99
CA LEU A 93 -3.62 -6.73 1.82
C LEU A 93 -5.10 -7.10 1.96
N ARG A 94 -5.88 -6.13 2.39
CA ARG A 94 -7.32 -6.29 2.55
C ARG A 94 -8.03 -5.21 1.77
N SER A 95 -9.07 -5.61 1.06
CA SER A 95 -9.94 -4.68 0.38
C SER A 95 -10.58 -3.72 1.38
N ARG A 96 -10.76 -2.50 0.96
CA ARG A 96 -11.44 -1.47 1.76
C ARG A 96 -10.66 -1.02 2.98
N LYS A 97 -9.40 -1.36 3.05
CA LYS A 97 -8.54 -0.92 4.13
C LYS A 97 -7.64 0.21 3.64
N VAL A 98 -7.25 1.09 4.55
CA VAL A 98 -6.37 2.21 4.26
C VAL A 98 -4.97 1.89 4.74
N TYR A 99 -4.00 2.09 3.86
CA TYR A 99 -2.60 1.88 4.18
C TYR A 99 -1.86 3.20 4.13
N HIS A 100 -1.10 3.46 5.19
CA HIS A 100 -0.31 4.69 5.28
C HIS A 100 1.04 4.42 4.66
N THR A 101 1.38 5.16 3.62
CA THR A 101 2.63 4.93 2.89
C THR A 101 3.37 6.22 2.70
N TYR A 102 4.62 6.11 2.32
CA TYR A 102 5.37 7.27 1.84
C TYR A 102 6.19 6.84 0.63
N LEU A 103 6.49 7.82 -0.20
CA LEU A 103 7.23 7.57 -1.43
C LEU A 103 8.71 7.70 -1.16
N ALA A 104 9.47 6.69 -1.58
CA ALA A 104 10.93 6.71 -1.53
C ALA A 104 11.44 6.74 -2.96
N THR A 105 11.73 7.93 -3.46
CA THR A 105 12.07 8.09 -4.87
C THR A 105 13.43 7.51 -5.23
N ASP A 106 14.36 7.50 -4.29
CA ASP A 106 15.70 7.00 -4.55
C ASP A 106 15.72 5.49 -4.77
N THR A 107 14.76 4.78 -4.21
CA THR A 107 14.66 3.33 -4.41
C THR A 107 13.49 2.95 -5.32
N GLY A 108 12.66 3.92 -5.71
CA GLY A 108 11.52 3.63 -6.55
C GLY A 108 10.47 2.79 -5.87
N THR A 109 10.26 3.01 -4.58
CA THR A 109 9.33 2.20 -3.80
C THR A 109 8.33 3.07 -3.03
N PHE A 110 7.21 2.46 -2.68
CA PHE A 110 6.33 3.01 -1.67
C PHE A 110 6.53 2.16 -0.43
N VAL A 111 6.61 2.80 0.71
CA VAL A 111 6.88 2.11 1.97
C VAL A 111 5.66 2.24 2.88
N VAL A 112 5.15 1.12 3.38
CA VAL A 112 4.08 1.14 4.36
C VAL A 112 4.68 1.59 5.67
N SER A 113 4.19 2.71 6.19
CA SER A 113 4.80 3.34 7.36
C SER A 113 4.38 2.71 8.68
N SER A 114 3.28 1.98 8.70
CA SER A 114 2.87 1.31 9.93
C SER A 114 3.62 0.00 10.10
N CYS A 115 3.69 -0.47 11.33
CA CYS A 115 4.40 -1.71 11.60
C CYS A 115 3.54 -2.96 11.43
N GLU A 116 2.27 -2.79 11.12
CA GLU A 116 1.40 -3.96 11.14
C GLU A 116 1.80 -5.02 10.12
N LEU A 117 2.32 -4.62 8.98
CA LEU A 117 2.74 -5.59 7.98
C LEU A 117 4.13 -6.14 8.25
N CYS A 118 4.92 -5.45 9.05
CA CYS A 118 6.24 -5.95 9.42
C CYS A 118 6.12 -7.17 10.30
N SER A 119 5.16 -7.15 11.20
CA SER A 119 5.07 -8.20 12.20
C SER A 119 4.55 -9.50 11.65
N THR A 120 3.93 -9.49 10.49
CA THR A 120 3.39 -10.73 9.95
C THR A 120 4.46 -11.69 9.50
N GLY A 121 5.61 -11.20 9.32
CA GLY A 121 6.68 -12.02 8.82
C GLY A 121 7.29 -12.89 9.87
N PHE A 122 7.01 -12.59 11.13
CA PHE A 122 7.58 -13.43 12.15
C PHE A 122 6.62 -13.62 13.27
N ASN A 123 6.46 -13.18 12.98
CA ASN A 123 6.05 -13.50 13.83
C ASN A 123 5.70 -14.06 14.41
N TYR A 124 5.34 -13.93 14.41
CA TYR A 124 4.95 -14.19 15.16
C TYR A 124 4.80 -14.89 15.59
N PRO A 125 4.83 -14.92 15.32
CA PRO A 125 4.55 -15.39 15.95
C PRO A 125 4.33 -15.64 16.54
N THR A 126 4.29 -15.44 16.45
CA THR A 126 4.12 -15.59 17.17
C THR A 126 3.94 -15.88 17.79
N ILE A 127 3.86 -15.67 17.76
CA ILE A 127 3.70 -15.78 18.53
C ILE A 127 3.28 -16.32 18.96
N THR A 128 3.05 -16.40 18.79
CA THR A 128 2.68 -16.82 19.28
C THR A 128 2.67 -17.49 19.66
N VAL A 129 2.74 -17.62 19.62
CA VAL A 129 2.86 -18.24 20.04
C VAL A 129 2.87 -18.66 20.40
#